data_7c9125e23f9d771fdb35cddf1a210766
#
_entry.id   7c9125e23f9d771fdb35cddf1a210766
#
_cell.length_a   1.000
_cell.length_b   1.000
_cell.length_c   1.000
_cell.angle_alpha   90.00
_cell.angle_beta   90.00
_cell.angle_gamma   90.00
#
_symmetry.space_group_name_H-M   'P 1'
#
loop_
_entity.id
_entity.type
_entity.pdbx_description
1 polymer ?
#
loop_
_entity_poly.entity_id
_entity_poly.type
_entity_poly.pdbx_seq_one_letter_code
_entity_poly.pdbx_strand_id
1 'polypeptide(L)'
;MLPRSTLALPPLALAATIVAACGGTGATQSQATSGVGGHGAGSATASVSTSTTGATSSSSSGTGGSGPLMTPIKHVVVIVKENHTFDNYFGSFPGAEGTTACQLKNQTIPCPKAPDSTPRDLCHAHDCALTDWNHGQMNGWEDNASSDMNGDHLAWGQYDESSIPNYWAYAKAFTLGDHFFANVLGSSYPGHMFFLAAQAGWATGNPNLSLLHPYWGCDQSASTVVSVLDKGSCTSKDVFPCFKIPSIPDVLPAGVTWKFYGSNFYVLPEVWSMFNGIDGIRNGPGWANVVKTAELTKDIQNHQLPNVSWLVDQDLADEHPAIGAVCKGENWTVGFINQLMQSEYWKDTVIIFTMDDFGGWYDHVPPPRQYGCDGNTPYGLGFRLPLIIMSPYAKPGFVFKEQSEQASIPRFIERVFNAPALSTLDPAAQDGQANDLMNAFDWNQAPIPPLVLQQRSCP
;
A
#
# COMPACT_ATOMS: atom_id res chain seq x y z
N MET A 1 -9.29 -27.18 54.31
CA MET A 1 -8.82 -25.78 54.25
C MET A 1 -7.55 -25.77 53.43
N LEU A 2 -7.62 -25.35 52.17
CA LEU A 2 -6.49 -25.14 51.26
C LEU A 2 -6.47 -23.65 50.87
N PRO A 3 -5.35 -22.98 50.84
CA PRO A 3 -5.28 -21.56 50.59
C PRO A 3 -5.51 -21.25 49.08
N ARG A 4 -6.31 -20.20 48.83
CA ARG A 4 -6.51 -19.61 47.53
C ARG A 4 -5.26 -18.80 47.15
N SER A 5 -4.58 -19.18 46.08
CA SER A 5 -3.56 -18.37 45.41
C SER A 5 -4.22 -17.32 44.52
N THR A 6 -4.05 -16.07 44.87
CA THR A 6 -4.39 -14.92 44.05
C THR A 6 -3.35 -14.76 42.95
N LEU A 7 -3.75 -14.97 41.69
CA LEU A 7 -2.98 -14.56 40.51
C LEU A 7 -3.17 -13.04 40.35
N ALA A 8 -2.11 -12.29 40.56
CA ALA A 8 -2.04 -10.89 40.18
C ALA A 8 -1.82 -10.77 38.67
N LEU A 9 -2.71 -10.07 38.00
CA LEU A 9 -2.54 -9.63 36.60
C LEU A 9 -1.48 -8.51 36.55
N PRO A 10 -0.56 -8.52 35.55
CA PRO A 10 0.37 -7.40 35.37
C PRO A 10 -0.37 -6.17 34.82
N PRO A 11 0.13 -4.95 35.09
CA PRO A 11 -0.59 -3.72 34.78
C PRO A 11 -0.59 -3.38 33.29
N LEU A 12 -1.74 -2.92 32.82
CA LEU A 12 -2.04 -2.30 31.54
C LEU A 12 -1.26 -0.97 31.34
N ALA A 13 0.04 -0.99 31.26
CA ALA A 13 0.81 0.25 31.11
C ALA A 13 1.41 0.46 29.71
N LEU A 14 1.28 -0.49 28.78
CA LEU A 14 1.95 -0.43 27.47
C LEU A 14 1.08 0.08 26.31
N ALA A 15 -0.23 0.19 26.53
CA ALA A 15 -1.16 0.60 25.46
C ALA A 15 -1.26 2.12 25.24
N ALA A 16 -0.74 2.93 26.16
CA ALA A 16 -0.95 4.40 26.13
C ALA A 16 0.06 5.16 25.25
N THR A 17 1.14 4.55 24.82
CA THR A 17 2.20 5.25 24.07
C THR A 17 2.04 5.16 22.55
N ILE A 18 1.25 4.22 22.06
CA ILE A 18 1.10 3.94 20.62
C ILE A 18 0.12 4.93 19.93
N VAL A 19 -0.80 5.51 20.69
CA VAL A 19 -1.88 6.36 20.12
C VAL A 19 -1.42 7.79 19.79
N ALA A 20 -0.25 8.24 20.27
CA ALA A 20 0.22 9.61 20.08
C ALA A 20 0.96 9.87 18.74
N ALA A 21 1.39 8.83 18.05
CA ALA A 21 2.21 8.97 16.84
C ALA A 21 1.40 9.23 15.55
N CYS A 22 0.11 8.89 15.52
CA CYS A 22 -0.74 9.01 14.32
C CYS A 22 -1.67 10.23 14.29
N GLY A 23 -1.59 11.14 15.25
CA GLY A 23 -2.44 12.34 15.35
C GLY A 23 -1.66 13.61 15.05
N GLY A 24 -1.64 14.07 13.80
CA GLY A 24 -1.10 15.40 13.44
C GLY A 24 -1.97 16.51 14.04
N THR A 25 -1.42 17.28 14.98
CA THR A 25 -2.04 18.52 15.46
C THR A 25 -1.86 19.61 14.41
N GLY A 26 -2.96 20.09 13.83
CA GLY A 26 -2.94 21.19 12.87
C GLY A 26 -2.33 22.47 13.48
N ALA A 27 -1.26 22.95 12.89
CA ALA A 27 -0.69 24.26 13.18
C ALA A 27 -1.39 25.30 12.31
N THR A 28 -2.01 26.29 12.95
CA THR A 28 -2.60 27.47 12.31
C THR A 28 -1.53 28.31 11.65
N GLN A 29 -1.56 28.45 10.33
CA GLN A 29 -0.72 29.40 9.61
C GLN A 29 -1.32 30.81 9.69
N SER A 30 -0.53 31.75 10.17
CA SER A 30 -0.78 33.20 10.08
C SER A 30 -0.41 33.72 8.70
N GLN A 31 -1.35 34.38 8.06
CA GLN A 31 -1.15 35.11 6.79
C GLN A 31 -0.20 36.31 6.97
N ALA A 32 0.76 36.43 6.08
CA ALA A 32 1.50 37.68 5.85
C ALA A 32 1.26 38.15 4.40
N THR A 33 0.61 39.31 4.31
CA THR A 33 0.40 40.10 3.08
C THR A 33 1.58 41.02 2.83
N SER A 34 2.03 41.10 1.58
CA SER A 34 2.64 42.29 0.92
C SER A 34 3.22 41.85 -0.42
N GLY A 35 3.11 42.52 -1.50
CA GLY A 35 2.99 43.89 -1.89
C GLY A 35 3.52 43.98 -3.33
N VAL A 36 2.82 44.71 -4.16
CA VAL A 36 2.98 44.90 -5.61
C VAL A 36 4.26 45.64 -5.95
N GLY A 37 4.88 45.31 -7.12
CA GLY A 37 5.89 46.14 -7.78
C GLY A 37 6.26 45.62 -9.17
N GLY A 38 5.89 46.39 -10.19
CA GLY A 38 5.93 46.04 -11.60
C GLY A 38 7.15 46.60 -12.34
N HIS A 39 7.11 46.44 -13.67
CA HIS A 39 7.97 46.90 -14.77
C HIS A 39 9.18 45.99 -15.08
N GLY A 40 9.51 45.68 -16.30
CA GLY A 40 9.19 46.21 -17.63
C GLY A 40 9.90 45.37 -18.71
N ALA A 41 9.54 45.58 -19.93
CA ALA A 41 9.79 44.85 -21.16
C ALA A 41 11.26 44.78 -21.64
N GLY A 42 11.52 43.75 -22.48
CA GLY A 42 12.71 43.70 -23.32
C GLY A 42 12.71 42.46 -24.24
N SER A 43 12.31 42.66 -25.49
CA SER A 43 12.42 41.70 -26.59
C SER A 43 13.86 41.43 -27.02
N ALA A 44 14.18 40.18 -27.37
CA ALA A 44 15.11 39.88 -28.45
C ALA A 44 14.92 38.42 -28.92
N THR A 45 14.52 38.30 -30.17
CA THR A 45 14.46 37.09 -31.00
C THR A 45 15.84 36.60 -31.41
N ALA A 46 16.09 35.31 -31.29
CA ALA A 46 17.09 34.62 -32.13
C ALA A 46 16.62 33.17 -32.36
N SER A 47 16.23 32.90 -33.57
CA SER A 47 15.92 31.58 -34.12
C SER A 47 17.21 30.84 -34.46
N VAL A 48 17.37 29.63 -33.91
CA VAL A 48 18.29 28.63 -34.48
C VAL A 48 17.51 27.32 -34.64
N SER A 49 17.30 26.98 -35.90
CA SER A 49 16.73 25.70 -36.31
C SER A 49 17.83 24.64 -36.33
N THR A 50 17.71 23.61 -35.51
CA THR A 50 18.44 22.36 -35.73
C THR A 50 17.43 21.22 -35.76
N SER A 51 17.29 20.64 -36.94
CA SER A 51 16.51 19.41 -37.20
C SER A 51 17.20 18.21 -36.56
N THR A 52 16.56 17.62 -35.57
CA THR A 52 16.85 16.26 -35.10
C THR A 52 15.64 15.41 -35.33
N THR A 53 15.81 14.40 -36.17
CA THR A 53 14.87 13.33 -36.41
C THR A 53 14.62 12.55 -35.13
N GLY A 54 13.52 12.87 -34.44
CA GLY A 54 13.03 12.12 -33.30
C GLY A 54 12.23 10.91 -33.82
N ALA A 55 12.69 9.71 -33.50
CA ALA A 55 11.89 8.52 -33.62
C ALA A 55 10.71 8.62 -32.64
N THR A 56 9.52 8.83 -33.17
CA THR A 56 8.27 8.69 -32.42
C THR A 56 8.08 7.22 -32.07
N SER A 57 8.36 6.84 -30.83
CA SER A 57 7.83 5.62 -30.26
C SER A 57 6.31 5.83 -30.08
N SER A 58 5.54 5.30 -31.01
CA SER A 58 4.10 5.16 -30.87
C SER A 58 3.84 4.19 -29.71
N SER A 59 3.45 4.72 -28.56
CA SER A 59 2.76 3.95 -27.53
C SER A 59 1.46 3.46 -28.13
N SER A 60 1.41 2.21 -28.57
CA SER A 60 0.17 1.56 -28.89
C SER A 60 -0.60 1.38 -27.60
N SER A 61 -1.58 2.26 -27.35
CA SER A 61 -2.69 1.96 -26.48
C SER A 61 -3.43 0.77 -27.07
N GLY A 62 -3.06 -0.43 -26.64
CA GLY A 62 -3.77 -1.64 -26.96
C GLY A 62 -5.17 -1.54 -26.37
N THR A 63 -6.15 -1.23 -27.19
CA THR A 63 -7.55 -1.55 -26.93
C THR A 63 -7.65 -3.07 -26.83
N GLY A 64 -7.48 -3.59 -25.62
CA GLY A 64 -7.61 -5.00 -25.29
C GLY A 64 -8.99 -5.49 -25.71
N GLY A 65 -9.02 -6.53 -26.51
CA GLY A 65 -10.23 -7.17 -27.03
C GLY A 65 -11.23 -7.47 -25.90
N SER A 66 -12.48 -7.16 -26.13
CA SER A 66 -13.62 -7.25 -25.22
C SER A 66 -14.16 -8.68 -25.03
N GLY A 67 -13.31 -9.70 -25.02
CA GLY A 67 -13.71 -11.07 -24.69
C GLY A 67 -13.38 -11.43 -23.25
N PRO A 68 -14.09 -12.41 -22.65
CA PRO A 68 -13.76 -12.94 -21.34
C PRO A 68 -12.30 -13.39 -21.29
N LEU A 69 -11.55 -12.97 -20.27
CA LEU A 69 -10.19 -13.42 -20.09
C LEU A 69 -10.21 -14.90 -19.66
N MET A 70 -9.58 -15.76 -20.46
CA MET A 70 -9.41 -17.17 -20.10
C MET A 70 -8.11 -17.36 -19.36
N THR A 71 -8.15 -17.25 -18.04
CA THR A 71 -7.00 -17.55 -17.17
C THR A 71 -7.24 -18.84 -16.41
N PRO A 72 -6.18 -19.58 -16.04
CA PRO A 72 -6.32 -20.75 -15.17
C PRO A 72 -6.59 -20.36 -13.71
N ILE A 73 -6.57 -19.07 -13.37
CA ILE A 73 -6.66 -18.56 -11.99
C ILE A 73 -8.08 -18.64 -11.44
N LYS A 74 -8.19 -19.17 -10.23
CA LYS A 74 -9.44 -19.27 -9.48
C LYS A 74 -9.35 -18.59 -8.10
N HIS A 75 -8.13 -18.33 -7.63
CA HIS A 75 -7.90 -17.72 -6.33
C HIS A 75 -6.92 -16.57 -6.46
N VAL A 76 -7.30 -15.40 -5.92
CA VAL A 76 -6.43 -14.23 -5.77
C VAL A 76 -6.32 -13.94 -4.28
N VAL A 77 -5.10 -13.99 -3.76
CA VAL A 77 -4.79 -13.69 -2.35
C VAL A 77 -3.90 -12.44 -2.31
N VAL A 78 -4.40 -11.38 -1.71
CA VAL A 78 -3.69 -10.10 -1.55
C VAL A 78 -3.17 -10.01 -0.13
N ILE A 79 -1.85 -9.97 0.06
CA ILE A 79 -1.20 -9.79 1.35
C ILE A 79 -0.73 -8.35 1.42
N VAL A 80 -1.25 -7.58 2.37
CA VAL A 80 -0.89 -6.18 2.58
C VAL A 80 -0.16 -6.07 3.91
N LYS A 81 1.01 -5.44 3.86
CA LYS A 81 1.86 -5.14 5.02
C LYS A 81 1.95 -3.63 5.21
N GLU A 82 2.62 -3.22 6.28
CA GLU A 82 2.65 -1.83 6.72
C GLU A 82 3.97 -1.14 6.38
N ASN A 83 3.84 -0.07 5.67
CA ASN A 83 4.61 1.15 5.60
C ASN A 83 6.07 0.99 5.14
N HIS A 84 6.28 0.58 3.87
CA HIS A 84 7.62 0.59 3.28
C HIS A 84 7.61 0.95 1.79
N THR A 85 8.62 1.72 1.34
CA THR A 85 8.82 2.04 -0.07
C THR A 85 9.53 0.92 -0.83
N PHE A 86 9.51 1.03 -2.16
CA PHE A 86 10.28 0.13 -3.03
C PHE A 86 11.79 0.23 -2.74
N ASP A 87 12.36 1.43 -2.66
CA ASP A 87 13.79 1.58 -2.40
C ASP A 87 14.20 1.08 -1.01
N ASN A 88 13.31 1.16 -0.03
CA ASN A 88 13.58 0.64 1.30
C ASN A 88 13.77 -0.89 1.29
N TYR A 89 12.98 -1.64 0.48
CA TYR A 89 13.02 -3.12 0.42
C TYR A 89 13.87 -3.68 -0.71
N PHE A 90 13.87 -3.02 -1.87
CA PHE A 90 14.45 -3.52 -3.10
C PHE A 90 15.35 -2.51 -3.82
N GLY A 91 15.78 -1.44 -3.15
CA GLY A 91 16.62 -0.39 -3.73
C GLY A 91 17.93 -0.91 -4.32
N SER A 92 18.44 -2.03 -3.84
CA SER A 92 19.64 -2.70 -4.37
C SER A 92 19.35 -3.97 -5.19
N PHE A 93 18.07 -4.24 -5.53
CA PHE A 93 17.70 -5.46 -6.26
C PHE A 93 18.20 -5.43 -7.72
N PRO A 94 18.90 -6.48 -8.19
CA PRO A 94 19.47 -6.50 -9.53
C PRO A 94 18.43 -6.39 -10.64
N GLY A 95 18.60 -5.43 -11.55
CA GLY A 95 17.74 -5.23 -12.72
C GLY A 95 16.50 -4.38 -12.48
N ALA A 96 16.18 -4.05 -11.24
CA ALA A 96 15.14 -3.10 -10.88
C ALA A 96 15.64 -1.64 -10.94
N GLU A 97 14.74 -0.70 -11.06
CA GLU A 97 15.03 0.73 -10.92
C GLU A 97 15.12 1.10 -9.44
N GLY A 98 16.22 0.72 -8.82
CA GLY A 98 16.55 1.05 -7.45
C GLY A 98 17.77 1.93 -7.33
N THR A 99 18.08 2.42 -6.13
CA THR A 99 19.30 3.19 -5.84
C THR A 99 19.92 2.77 -4.53
N THR A 100 21.25 2.81 -4.46
CA THR A 100 22.03 2.69 -3.21
C THR A 100 22.70 4.01 -2.85
N ALA A 101 22.38 5.08 -3.59
CA ALA A 101 22.86 6.44 -3.40
C ALA A 101 21.67 7.34 -3.06
N CYS A 102 21.47 7.58 -1.77
CA CYS A 102 20.34 8.32 -1.24
C CYS A 102 20.60 9.82 -1.30
N GLN A 103 19.60 10.56 -1.80
CA GLN A 103 19.70 12.01 -1.96
C GLN A 103 19.20 12.74 -0.72
N LEU A 104 20.07 13.57 -0.14
CA LEU A 104 19.71 14.62 0.80
C LEU A 104 19.66 15.96 0.04
N LYS A 105 19.18 17.02 0.65
CA LYS A 105 19.06 18.34 -0.02
C LYS A 105 20.34 18.82 -0.69
N ASN A 106 21.46 18.67 -0.02
CA ASN A 106 22.74 19.24 -0.44
C ASN A 106 23.83 18.20 -0.67
N GLN A 107 23.55 16.92 -0.51
CA GLN A 107 24.53 15.86 -0.67
C GLN A 107 23.88 14.53 -1.01
N THR A 108 24.65 13.65 -1.60
CA THR A 108 24.29 12.25 -1.79
C THR A 108 25.12 11.41 -0.82
N ILE A 109 24.48 10.48 -0.14
CA ILE A 109 25.10 9.54 0.78
C ILE A 109 24.87 8.09 0.32
N PRO A 110 25.73 7.14 0.66
CA PRO A 110 25.34 5.72 0.59
C PRO A 110 24.10 5.51 1.46
N CYS A 111 23.08 4.83 0.93
CA CYS A 111 21.88 4.53 1.71
C CYS A 111 22.26 3.66 2.92
N PRO A 112 21.90 4.05 4.16
CA PRO A 112 22.25 3.29 5.35
C PRO A 112 21.47 1.97 5.40
N LYS A 113 21.97 0.98 6.17
CA LYS A 113 21.21 -0.23 6.42
C LYS A 113 20.05 0.04 7.39
N ALA A 114 18.84 -0.36 7.03
CA ALA A 114 17.68 -0.24 7.91
C ALA A 114 17.77 -1.24 9.08
N PRO A 115 17.37 -0.84 10.30
CA PRO A 115 17.28 -1.76 11.44
C PRO A 115 16.07 -2.68 11.33
N ASP A 116 16.15 -3.89 11.88
CA ASP A 116 15.03 -4.84 11.88
C ASP A 116 13.78 -4.32 12.61
N SER A 117 13.98 -3.55 13.68
CA SER A 117 12.94 -2.79 14.38
C SER A 117 13.36 -1.34 14.45
N THR A 118 12.50 -0.44 14.07
CA THR A 118 12.80 0.99 14.08
C THR A 118 12.60 1.61 15.46
N PRO A 119 13.47 2.54 15.87
CA PRO A 119 13.37 3.17 17.20
C PRO A 119 12.22 4.16 17.32
N ARG A 120 11.62 4.53 16.19
CA ARG A 120 10.50 5.49 16.10
C ARG A 120 9.72 5.27 14.83
N ASP A 121 8.50 5.79 14.82
CA ASP A 121 7.71 5.94 13.61
C ASP A 121 8.23 7.13 12.77
N LEU A 122 8.24 6.96 11.46
CA LEU A 122 8.52 8.04 10.53
C LEU A 122 7.23 8.75 10.16
N CYS A 123 7.29 10.07 9.97
CA CYS A 123 6.09 10.81 9.58
C CYS A 123 5.66 10.42 8.16
N HIS A 124 4.47 9.82 8.03
CA HIS A 124 3.87 9.41 6.77
C HIS A 124 2.45 9.96 6.59
N ALA A 125 2.08 11.00 7.35
CA ALA A 125 0.87 11.77 7.11
C ALA A 125 0.94 12.49 5.76
N HIS A 126 -0.21 12.91 5.23
CA HIS A 126 -0.30 13.59 3.94
C HIS A 126 0.62 14.82 3.81
N ASP A 127 0.67 15.65 4.85
CA ASP A 127 1.54 16.84 4.84
C ASP A 127 3.03 16.47 4.83
N CYS A 128 3.41 15.39 5.55
CA CYS A 128 4.78 14.87 5.50
C CYS A 128 5.11 14.32 4.11
N ALA A 129 4.18 13.56 3.51
CA ALA A 129 4.36 13.02 2.17
C ALA A 129 4.51 14.13 1.12
N LEU A 130 3.75 15.22 1.22
CA LEU A 130 3.91 16.40 0.36
C LEU A 130 5.27 17.09 0.55
N THR A 131 5.74 17.15 1.81
CA THR A 131 7.06 17.70 2.15
C THR A 131 8.15 16.83 1.53
N ASP A 132 8.11 15.52 1.73
CA ASP A 132 9.09 14.55 1.24
C ASP A 132 9.17 14.56 -0.30
N TRP A 133 8.01 14.57 -0.96
CA TRP A 133 7.87 14.65 -2.40
C TRP A 133 8.47 15.94 -2.98
N ASN A 134 8.35 17.06 -2.28
CA ASN A 134 8.87 18.40 -2.65
C ASN A 134 8.70 18.70 -4.14
N HIS A 135 7.45 18.70 -4.61
CA HIS A 135 7.11 18.97 -6.03
C HIS A 135 7.83 18.05 -7.03
N GLY A 136 8.06 16.80 -6.68
CA GLY A 136 8.75 15.81 -7.51
C GLY A 136 10.27 15.84 -7.44
N GLN A 137 10.86 16.67 -6.58
CA GLN A 137 12.33 16.71 -6.39
C GLN A 137 12.83 15.55 -5.54
N MET A 138 11.95 14.85 -4.80
CA MET A 138 12.28 13.69 -3.97
C MET A 138 13.41 13.94 -2.96
N ASN A 139 13.43 15.11 -2.35
CA ASN A 139 14.52 15.54 -1.45
C ASN A 139 14.04 16.31 -0.22
N GLY A 140 12.78 16.16 0.17
CA GLY A 140 12.19 16.89 1.30
C GLY A 140 12.28 16.18 2.66
N TRP A 141 12.76 14.94 2.74
CA TRP A 141 12.81 14.16 3.98
C TRP A 141 13.57 14.83 5.13
N GLU A 142 14.60 15.64 4.84
CA GLU A 142 15.31 16.41 5.88
C GLU A 142 14.44 17.48 6.56
N ASP A 143 13.29 17.84 5.99
CA ASP A 143 12.35 18.78 6.60
C ASP A 143 11.40 18.10 7.60
N ASN A 144 11.32 16.77 7.59
CA ASN A 144 10.55 15.98 8.55
C ASN A 144 11.42 15.56 9.73
N ALA A 145 11.11 16.04 10.93
CA ALA A 145 11.92 15.82 12.13
C ALA A 145 12.10 14.33 12.50
N SER A 146 11.20 13.46 12.08
CA SER A 146 11.30 12.01 12.33
C SER A 146 12.26 11.30 11.38
N SER A 147 12.54 11.88 10.21
CA SER A 147 13.35 11.24 9.15
C SER A 147 14.82 11.14 9.52
N ASP A 148 15.34 12.16 10.20
CA ASP A 148 16.71 12.22 10.69
C ASP A 148 16.73 12.79 12.12
N MET A 149 17.13 11.96 13.08
CA MET A 149 17.33 12.41 14.44
C MET A 149 18.80 12.28 14.83
N ASN A 150 19.48 13.43 14.99
CA ASN A 150 20.89 13.48 15.36
C ASN A 150 21.85 12.85 14.32
N GLY A 151 21.49 12.87 13.03
CA GLY A 151 22.34 12.35 11.94
C GLY A 151 22.21 10.82 11.76
N ASP A 152 21.11 10.19 12.21
CA ASP A 152 20.92 8.75 12.03
C ASP A 152 20.38 8.38 10.65
N HIS A 153 19.89 9.35 9.88
CA HIS A 153 19.35 9.18 8.52
C HIS A 153 18.38 8.01 8.37
N LEU A 154 17.51 7.77 9.37
CA LEU A 154 16.65 6.59 9.43
C LEU A 154 15.78 6.44 8.19
N ALA A 155 15.18 7.52 7.70
CA ALA A 155 14.28 7.47 6.54
C ALA A 155 14.92 6.95 5.25
N TRP A 156 16.24 7.08 5.11
CA TRP A 156 17.00 6.57 3.95
C TRP A 156 17.47 5.13 4.13
N GLY A 157 17.09 4.48 5.22
CA GLY A 157 17.46 3.10 5.50
C GLY A 157 16.96 2.11 4.44
N GLN A 158 17.79 1.13 4.10
CA GLN A 158 17.43 0.07 3.14
C GLN A 158 17.69 -1.32 3.72
N TYR A 159 16.80 -2.25 3.36
CA TYR A 159 17.03 -3.67 3.54
C TYR A 159 17.69 -4.26 2.30
N ASP A 160 18.53 -5.25 2.50
CA ASP A 160 19.18 -6.01 1.46
C ASP A 160 18.76 -7.50 1.53
N GLU A 161 19.30 -8.32 0.62
CA GLU A 161 19.02 -9.77 0.62
C GLU A 161 19.39 -10.44 1.96
N SER A 162 20.39 -9.92 2.68
CA SER A 162 20.77 -10.47 3.99
C SER A 162 19.79 -10.11 5.10
N SER A 163 19.02 -9.04 4.92
CA SER A 163 18.05 -8.52 5.88
C SER A 163 16.67 -9.14 5.70
N ILE A 164 16.23 -9.33 4.44
CA ILE A 164 14.91 -9.86 4.06
C ILE A 164 15.05 -10.97 3.00
N PRO A 165 15.80 -12.06 3.31
CA PRO A 165 16.19 -13.07 2.32
C PRO A 165 15.01 -13.77 1.66
N ASN A 166 13.90 -13.95 2.36
CA ASN A 166 12.74 -14.65 1.83
C ASN A 166 11.95 -13.79 0.83
N TYR A 167 11.77 -12.50 1.10
CA TYR A 167 11.16 -11.59 0.13
C TYR A 167 11.99 -11.48 -1.14
N TRP A 168 13.32 -11.42 -0.99
CA TRP A 168 14.23 -11.45 -2.16
C TRP A 168 14.19 -12.78 -2.91
N ALA A 169 14.03 -13.90 -2.22
CA ALA A 169 13.88 -15.21 -2.87
C ALA A 169 12.59 -15.28 -3.69
N TYR A 170 11.47 -14.76 -3.16
CA TYR A 170 10.22 -14.67 -3.92
C TYR A 170 10.36 -13.74 -5.13
N ALA A 171 10.95 -12.55 -4.96
CA ALA A 171 11.19 -11.61 -6.05
C ALA A 171 12.08 -12.18 -7.16
N LYS A 172 13.10 -12.98 -6.80
CA LYS A 172 13.99 -13.67 -7.77
C LYS A 172 13.30 -14.84 -8.49
N ALA A 173 12.36 -15.51 -7.83
CA ALA A 173 11.69 -16.68 -8.40
C ALA A 173 10.46 -16.33 -9.23
N PHE A 174 9.80 -15.25 -8.92
CA PHE A 174 8.53 -14.81 -9.52
C PHE A 174 8.68 -13.41 -10.14
N THR A 175 7.63 -12.61 -10.14
CA THR A 175 7.65 -11.26 -10.71
C THR A 175 7.76 -10.21 -9.60
N LEU A 176 8.71 -9.28 -9.75
CA LEU A 176 8.86 -8.07 -8.93
C LEU A 176 8.42 -6.84 -9.73
N GLY A 177 7.45 -6.08 -9.23
CA GLY A 177 7.09 -4.78 -9.81
C GLY A 177 7.94 -3.67 -9.22
N ASP A 178 8.64 -2.89 -10.07
CA ASP A 178 9.47 -1.77 -9.64
C ASP A 178 8.87 -0.38 -9.94
N HIS A 179 7.69 -0.36 -10.58
CA HIS A 179 6.91 0.84 -10.86
C HIS A 179 5.46 0.69 -10.35
N PHE A 180 5.31 0.22 -9.12
CA PHE A 180 4.03 0.14 -8.45
C PHE A 180 3.93 1.26 -7.41
N PHE A 181 2.90 2.10 -7.53
CA PHE A 181 2.75 3.34 -6.77
C PHE A 181 1.55 3.29 -5.83
N ALA A 182 1.66 3.95 -4.68
CA ALA A 182 0.49 4.27 -3.88
C ALA A 182 -0.47 5.19 -4.68
N ASN A 183 -1.76 5.10 -4.41
CA ASN A 183 -2.75 5.99 -5.05
C ASN A 183 -2.90 7.35 -4.34
N VAL A 184 -2.24 7.52 -3.21
CA VAL A 184 -2.29 8.74 -2.40
C VAL A 184 -0.91 9.04 -1.84
N LEU A 185 -0.49 10.30 -1.85
CA LEU A 185 0.56 10.80 -0.97
C LEU A 185 -0.04 10.90 0.44
N GLY A 186 0.01 9.84 1.22
CA GLY A 186 -0.66 9.80 2.52
C GLY A 186 -0.49 8.49 3.27
N SER A 187 -1.32 8.35 4.29
CA SER A 187 -1.25 7.30 5.31
C SER A 187 -2.05 6.05 4.97
N SER A 188 -2.03 5.09 5.88
CA SER A 188 -2.56 3.72 5.74
C SER A 188 -4.04 3.63 5.41
N TYR A 189 -4.91 4.46 6.02
CA TYR A 189 -6.37 4.36 5.79
C TYR A 189 -6.76 4.47 4.31
N PRO A 190 -6.36 5.52 3.57
CA PRO A 190 -6.64 5.56 2.14
C PRO A 190 -5.92 4.44 1.36
N GLY A 191 -4.67 4.09 1.71
CA GLY A 191 -3.92 3.03 1.06
C GLY A 191 -4.67 1.69 1.08
N HIS A 192 -5.10 1.24 2.25
CA HIS A 192 -5.90 0.03 2.38
C HIS A 192 -7.24 0.08 1.63
N MET A 193 -7.91 1.24 1.62
CA MET A 193 -9.19 1.41 0.90
C MET A 193 -9.04 1.17 -0.61
N PHE A 194 -7.91 1.58 -1.20
CA PHE A 194 -7.67 1.38 -2.63
C PHE A 194 -7.61 -0.09 -3.03
N PHE A 195 -7.13 -0.99 -2.17
CA PHE A 195 -7.11 -2.44 -2.45
C PHE A 195 -8.51 -3.07 -2.48
N LEU A 196 -9.51 -2.41 -1.93
CA LEU A 196 -10.87 -2.92 -1.80
C LEU A 196 -11.85 -2.26 -2.77
N ALA A 197 -11.65 -0.97 -3.03
CA ALA A 197 -12.63 -0.12 -3.71
C ALA A 197 -12.05 0.70 -4.87
N ALA A 198 -10.75 0.60 -5.13
CA ALA A 198 -10.02 1.44 -6.08
C ALA A 198 -10.24 2.96 -5.84
N GLN A 199 -10.64 3.34 -4.66
CA GLN A 199 -10.84 4.70 -4.17
C GLN A 199 -10.86 4.71 -2.64
N ALA A 200 -10.73 5.91 -2.04
CA ALA A 200 -10.75 6.11 -0.60
C ALA A 200 -11.71 7.23 -0.15
N GLY A 201 -12.74 7.55 -0.93
CA GLY A 201 -13.68 8.62 -0.61
C GLY A 201 -13.02 9.99 -0.43
N TRP A 202 -11.88 10.21 -1.12
CA TRP A 202 -11.02 11.40 -1.04
C TRP A 202 -10.26 11.56 0.29
N ALA A 203 -10.20 10.54 1.14
CA ALA A 203 -9.40 10.57 2.36
C ALA A 203 -7.90 10.71 2.03
N THR A 204 -7.18 11.52 2.82
CA THR A 204 -5.74 11.78 2.68
C THR A 204 -4.94 11.27 3.85
N GLY A 205 -5.60 10.94 4.97
CA GLY A 205 -4.95 10.52 6.19
C GLY A 205 -5.77 9.51 6.97
N ASN A 206 -5.26 9.15 8.14
CA ASN A 206 -5.91 8.24 9.04
C ASN A 206 -7.02 8.96 9.83
N PRO A 207 -8.14 8.28 10.15
CA PRO A 207 -9.10 8.79 11.09
C PRO A 207 -8.46 9.06 12.45
N ASN A 208 -8.92 10.12 13.13
CA ASN A 208 -8.49 10.38 14.50
C ASN A 208 -8.96 9.27 15.43
N LEU A 209 -8.03 8.67 16.17
CA LEU A 209 -8.35 7.63 17.15
C LEU A 209 -8.70 8.26 18.50
N SER A 210 -9.65 7.66 19.21
CA SER A 210 -9.88 7.92 20.63
C SER A 210 -9.51 6.68 21.45
N LEU A 211 -9.02 6.89 22.67
CA LEU A 211 -8.68 5.79 23.60
C LEU A 211 -9.88 4.86 23.91
N LEU A 212 -11.10 5.36 23.75
CA LEU A 212 -12.33 4.61 24.02
C LEU A 212 -12.85 3.89 22.76
N HIS A 213 -12.40 4.30 21.59
CA HIS A 213 -12.86 3.80 20.30
C HIS A 213 -11.66 3.75 19.33
N PRO A 214 -10.82 2.71 19.41
CA PRO A 214 -9.59 2.60 18.62
C PRO A 214 -9.83 1.96 17.24
N TYR A 215 -10.94 2.28 16.58
CA TYR A 215 -11.31 1.73 15.28
C TYR A 215 -11.27 2.79 14.19
N TRP A 216 -11.23 2.37 12.95
CA TRP A 216 -11.31 3.24 11.77
C TRP A 216 -12.51 2.84 10.90
N GLY A 217 -13.68 3.44 11.10
CA GLY A 217 -14.78 3.13 10.21
C GLY A 217 -16.18 3.45 10.73
N CYS A 218 -17.17 2.74 10.23
CA CYS A 218 -18.58 3.00 10.42
C CYS A 218 -19.11 2.73 11.84
N ASP A 219 -18.39 1.99 12.65
CA ASP A 219 -18.72 1.66 14.04
C ASP A 219 -18.14 2.65 15.06
N GLN A 220 -17.56 3.73 14.59
CA GLN A 220 -16.94 4.73 15.41
C GLN A 220 -17.93 5.67 16.09
N SER A 221 -17.42 6.44 17.08
CA SER A 221 -18.18 7.56 17.65
C SER A 221 -18.37 8.66 16.62
N ALA A 222 -19.47 9.41 16.73
CA ALA A 222 -19.75 10.53 15.83
C ALA A 222 -18.68 11.65 15.85
N SER A 223 -17.76 11.62 16.79
CA SER A 223 -16.64 12.55 16.89
C SER A 223 -15.38 12.09 16.15
N THR A 224 -15.38 10.86 15.62
CA THR A 224 -14.28 10.37 14.81
C THR A 224 -14.39 10.98 13.41
N VAL A 225 -13.29 11.57 12.94
CA VAL A 225 -13.25 12.21 11.64
C VAL A 225 -11.98 11.79 10.89
N VAL A 226 -12.08 11.81 9.58
CA VAL A 226 -10.97 11.68 8.65
C VAL A 226 -10.96 12.90 7.72
N SER A 227 -9.77 13.42 7.45
CA SER A 227 -9.61 14.52 6.51
C SER A 227 -9.75 14.02 5.08
N VAL A 228 -10.61 14.68 4.30
CA VAL A 228 -10.82 14.41 2.88
C VAL A 228 -10.59 15.67 2.05
N LEU A 229 -10.07 15.51 0.84
CA LEU A 229 -9.96 16.61 -0.12
C LEU A 229 -11.35 16.96 -0.67
N ASP A 230 -11.65 18.23 -0.72
CA ASP A 230 -12.84 18.72 -1.38
C ASP A 230 -12.60 18.80 -2.89
N LYS A 231 -13.41 18.06 -3.65
CA LYS A 231 -13.28 17.93 -5.09
C LYS A 231 -13.35 19.30 -5.75
N GLY A 232 -12.28 19.72 -6.38
CA GLY A 232 -12.17 20.96 -7.15
C GLY A 232 -11.62 22.19 -6.39
N SER A 233 -11.44 22.13 -5.08
CA SER A 233 -10.86 23.24 -4.30
C SER A 233 -9.53 22.92 -3.62
N CYS A 234 -9.18 21.67 -3.51
CA CYS A 234 -8.03 21.17 -2.74
C CYS A 234 -8.04 21.56 -1.25
N THR A 235 -9.14 22.08 -0.76
CA THR A 235 -9.27 22.32 0.68
C THR A 235 -9.63 21.03 1.37
N SER A 236 -9.02 20.80 2.52
CA SER A 236 -9.37 19.66 3.37
C SER A 236 -10.64 19.99 4.17
N LYS A 237 -11.46 18.97 4.36
CA LYS A 237 -12.58 18.99 5.31
C LYS A 237 -12.63 17.67 6.07
N ASP A 238 -13.11 17.73 7.29
CA ASP A 238 -13.28 16.55 8.11
C ASP A 238 -14.66 15.91 7.89
N VAL A 239 -14.68 14.60 7.69
CA VAL A 239 -15.91 13.81 7.54
C VAL A 239 -15.86 12.57 8.43
N PHE A 240 -17.01 12.00 8.75
CA PHE A 240 -17.07 10.70 9.44
C PHE A 240 -16.53 9.60 8.52
N PRO A 241 -15.64 8.69 9.01
CA PRO A 241 -14.92 7.71 8.19
C PRO A 241 -15.79 6.50 7.80
N CYS A 242 -16.97 6.73 7.25
CA CYS A 242 -17.90 5.70 6.78
C CYS A 242 -18.43 6.11 5.40
N PHE A 243 -17.91 5.46 4.36
CA PHE A 243 -18.14 5.89 2.98
C PHE A 243 -19.16 4.99 2.28
N LYS A 244 -20.07 5.61 1.54
CA LYS A 244 -21.02 4.92 0.64
C LYS A 244 -20.39 4.80 -0.75
N ILE A 245 -19.41 3.94 -0.85
CA ILE A 245 -18.68 3.65 -2.09
C ILE A 245 -18.81 2.17 -2.45
N PRO A 246 -18.83 1.82 -3.75
CA PRO A 246 -18.76 0.42 -4.16
C PRO A 246 -17.35 -0.16 -3.88
N SER A 247 -17.31 -1.47 -3.71
CA SER A 247 -16.09 -2.25 -3.46
C SER A 247 -16.10 -3.54 -4.29
N ILE A 248 -14.99 -4.24 -4.37
CA ILE A 248 -14.87 -5.49 -5.16
C ILE A 248 -16.03 -6.46 -4.91
N PRO A 249 -16.47 -6.74 -3.67
CA PRO A 249 -17.66 -7.56 -3.44
C PRO A 249 -18.92 -7.18 -4.20
N ASP A 250 -19.11 -5.90 -4.51
CA ASP A 250 -20.30 -5.40 -5.19
C ASP A 250 -20.32 -5.70 -6.70
N VAL A 251 -19.18 -6.02 -7.28
CA VAL A 251 -19.01 -6.31 -8.71
C VAL A 251 -18.70 -7.77 -9.01
N LEU A 252 -18.39 -8.60 -8.00
CA LEU A 252 -18.09 -10.01 -8.22
C LEU A 252 -19.28 -10.77 -8.79
N PRO A 253 -19.10 -11.61 -9.83
CA PRO A 253 -20.15 -12.44 -10.36
C PRO A 253 -20.72 -13.42 -9.33
N ALA A 254 -21.98 -13.81 -9.50
CA ALA A 254 -22.61 -14.80 -8.64
C ALA A 254 -21.79 -16.10 -8.59
N GLY A 255 -21.52 -16.60 -7.38
CA GLY A 255 -20.71 -17.79 -7.13
C GLY A 255 -19.22 -17.50 -6.89
N VAL A 256 -18.74 -16.31 -7.15
CA VAL A 256 -17.38 -15.89 -6.75
C VAL A 256 -17.43 -15.46 -5.28
N THR A 257 -16.65 -16.14 -4.45
CA THR A 257 -16.62 -15.95 -2.99
C THR A 257 -15.46 -15.06 -2.57
N TRP A 258 -15.60 -14.37 -1.44
CA TRP A 258 -14.54 -13.55 -0.90
C TRP A 258 -14.50 -13.58 0.63
N LYS A 259 -13.32 -13.32 1.21
CA LYS A 259 -13.11 -13.05 2.64
C LYS A 259 -11.99 -12.03 2.85
N PHE A 260 -12.11 -11.29 3.94
CA PHE A 260 -11.04 -10.47 4.49
C PHE A 260 -10.56 -11.10 5.79
N TYR A 261 -9.27 -11.42 5.86
CA TYR A 261 -8.61 -12.06 7.00
C TYR A 261 -7.72 -11.02 7.69
N GLY A 262 -8.18 -10.40 8.74
CA GLY A 262 -7.41 -9.33 9.40
C GLY A 262 -7.98 -8.89 10.74
N SER A 263 -9.09 -9.46 11.13
CA SER A 263 -9.77 -9.11 12.37
C SER A 263 -9.19 -9.91 13.54
N ASN A 264 -8.24 -9.33 14.27
CA ASN A 264 -7.71 -9.86 15.53
C ASN A 264 -8.18 -8.97 16.69
N PHE A 265 -9.25 -9.35 17.36
CA PHE A 265 -9.93 -8.56 18.39
C PHE A 265 -9.17 -8.37 19.71
N TYR A 266 -7.87 -8.67 19.81
CA TYR A 266 -7.22 -8.78 21.12
C TYR A 266 -6.33 -7.61 21.52
N VAL A 267 -5.77 -6.83 20.60
CA VAL A 267 -4.83 -5.74 20.94
C VAL A 267 -5.22 -4.41 20.33
N LEU A 268 -5.51 -4.36 19.03
CA LEU A 268 -6.03 -3.19 18.31
C LEU A 268 -7.11 -3.68 17.35
N PRO A 269 -8.37 -3.76 17.77
CA PRO A 269 -9.39 -4.35 16.93
C PRO A 269 -9.66 -3.46 15.71
N GLU A 270 -9.45 -4.01 14.53
CA GLU A 270 -9.97 -3.55 13.24
C GLU A 270 -9.40 -2.23 12.70
N VAL A 271 -8.23 -1.78 13.14
CA VAL A 271 -7.61 -0.57 12.58
C VAL A 271 -7.33 -0.75 11.09
N TRP A 272 -6.81 -1.89 10.67
CA TRP A 272 -6.48 -2.18 9.28
C TRP A 272 -7.61 -2.89 8.49
N SER A 273 -8.76 -3.12 9.10
CA SER A 273 -9.92 -3.70 8.39
C SER A 273 -10.71 -2.63 7.67
N MET A 274 -10.25 -2.21 6.50
CA MET A 274 -10.83 -1.08 5.78
C MET A 274 -12.23 -1.35 5.22
N PHE A 275 -12.70 -2.58 5.17
CA PHE A 275 -14.12 -2.86 4.95
C PHE A 275 -15.01 -2.27 6.04
N ASN A 276 -14.46 -1.98 7.23
CA ASN A 276 -15.16 -1.23 8.28
C ASN A 276 -15.47 0.23 7.84
N GLY A 277 -14.67 0.82 6.95
CA GLY A 277 -14.91 2.14 6.36
C GLY A 277 -15.94 2.18 5.23
N ILE A 278 -16.42 1.03 4.76
CA ILE A 278 -17.37 0.90 3.65
C ILE A 278 -18.76 0.55 4.20
N ASP A 279 -19.69 1.52 4.15
CA ASP A 279 -21.03 1.41 4.75
C ASP A 279 -21.79 0.16 4.30
N GLY A 280 -21.79 -0.13 3.00
CA GLY A 280 -22.50 -1.27 2.42
C GLY A 280 -21.99 -2.64 2.91
N ILE A 281 -20.72 -2.75 3.27
CA ILE A 281 -20.11 -3.96 3.83
C ILE A 281 -20.30 -4.00 5.34
N ARG A 282 -19.89 -2.91 6.05
CA ARG A 282 -19.91 -2.88 7.53
C ARG A 282 -21.32 -3.06 8.10
N ASN A 283 -22.29 -2.40 7.50
CA ASN A 283 -23.69 -2.43 7.92
C ASN A 283 -24.54 -3.44 7.11
N GLY A 284 -23.94 -4.21 6.22
CA GLY A 284 -24.56 -5.20 5.36
C GLY A 284 -24.20 -6.65 5.71
N PRO A 285 -24.78 -7.62 5.00
CA PRO A 285 -24.50 -9.06 5.22
C PRO A 285 -23.04 -9.43 4.89
N GLY A 286 -22.33 -8.64 4.08
CA GLY A 286 -20.93 -8.85 3.69
C GLY A 286 -19.98 -8.82 4.89
N TRP A 287 -20.34 -8.18 6.00
CA TRP A 287 -19.51 -8.13 7.21
C TRP A 287 -19.18 -9.51 7.79
N ALA A 288 -20.02 -10.50 7.57
CA ALA A 288 -19.75 -11.89 7.98
C ALA A 288 -18.52 -12.51 7.30
N ASN A 289 -18.04 -11.94 6.20
CA ASN A 289 -16.83 -12.36 5.48
C ASN A 289 -15.55 -11.69 5.99
N VAL A 290 -15.66 -10.74 6.92
CA VAL A 290 -14.52 -10.13 7.62
C VAL A 290 -14.24 -10.99 8.86
N VAL A 291 -13.14 -11.73 8.81
CA VAL A 291 -12.84 -12.79 9.79
C VAL A 291 -11.41 -12.67 10.31
N LYS A 292 -11.11 -13.43 11.36
CA LYS A 292 -9.76 -13.47 11.96
C LYS A 292 -8.76 -14.09 10.99
N THR A 293 -7.53 -13.59 11.03
CA THR A 293 -6.39 -14.10 10.24
C THR A 293 -6.22 -15.61 10.34
N ALA A 294 -6.43 -16.20 11.53
CA ALA A 294 -6.32 -17.65 11.74
C ALA A 294 -7.35 -18.48 10.95
N GLU A 295 -8.45 -17.88 10.48
CA GLU A 295 -9.46 -18.60 9.67
C GLU A 295 -8.91 -18.95 8.28
N LEU A 296 -7.92 -18.22 7.74
CA LEU A 296 -7.30 -18.58 6.47
C LEU A 296 -6.69 -19.99 6.49
N THR A 297 -5.96 -20.33 7.55
CA THR A 297 -5.40 -21.68 7.73
C THR A 297 -6.51 -22.74 7.73
N LYS A 298 -7.63 -22.47 8.41
CA LYS A 298 -8.77 -23.41 8.46
C LYS A 298 -9.44 -23.54 7.10
N ASP A 299 -9.63 -22.42 6.38
CA ASP A 299 -10.25 -22.43 5.05
C ASP A 299 -9.39 -23.22 4.06
N ILE A 300 -8.06 -23.09 4.12
CA ILE A 300 -7.13 -23.90 3.31
C ILE A 300 -7.29 -25.39 3.66
N GLN A 301 -7.25 -25.74 4.95
CA GLN A 301 -7.33 -27.13 5.42
C GLN A 301 -8.68 -27.80 5.13
N ASN A 302 -9.77 -27.04 5.17
CA ASN A 302 -11.12 -27.52 4.94
C ASN A 302 -11.57 -27.45 3.48
N HIS A 303 -10.68 -27.13 2.54
CA HIS A 303 -11.00 -26.98 1.11
C HIS A 303 -12.04 -25.87 0.84
N GLN A 304 -11.94 -24.75 1.56
CA GLN A 304 -12.88 -23.63 1.54
C GLN A 304 -12.22 -22.28 1.26
N LEU A 305 -11.01 -22.27 0.66
CA LEU A 305 -10.34 -21.02 0.30
C LEU A 305 -11.23 -20.21 -0.67
N PRO A 306 -11.59 -18.96 -0.34
CA PRO A 306 -12.38 -18.13 -1.23
C PRO A 306 -11.67 -17.80 -2.55
N ASN A 307 -12.43 -17.37 -3.55
CA ASN A 307 -11.86 -16.91 -4.83
C ASN A 307 -11.05 -15.62 -4.65
N VAL A 308 -11.50 -14.70 -3.78
CA VAL A 308 -10.75 -13.47 -3.46
C VAL A 308 -10.53 -13.40 -1.96
N SER A 309 -9.27 -13.22 -1.57
CA SER A 309 -8.84 -13.13 -0.17
C SER A 309 -7.95 -11.91 0.03
N TRP A 310 -8.23 -11.10 1.04
CA TRP A 310 -7.29 -10.11 1.56
C TRP A 310 -6.77 -10.59 2.90
N LEU A 311 -5.46 -10.52 3.07
CA LEU A 311 -4.77 -10.93 4.29
C LEU A 311 -3.95 -9.78 4.82
N VAL A 312 -4.33 -9.28 5.99
CA VAL A 312 -3.66 -8.17 6.69
C VAL A 312 -3.35 -8.61 8.11
N ASP A 313 -2.13 -8.38 8.56
CA ASP A 313 -1.78 -8.56 9.98
C ASP A 313 -2.05 -7.28 10.76
N GLN A 314 -2.45 -7.41 12.00
CA GLN A 314 -2.76 -6.29 12.89
C GLN A 314 -1.89 -6.27 14.15
N ASP A 315 -0.94 -7.17 14.21
CA ASP A 315 -0.08 -7.38 15.37
C ASP A 315 1.38 -6.99 15.07
N LEU A 316 2.28 -7.44 15.90
CA LEU A 316 3.72 -7.15 15.81
C LEU A 316 4.42 -7.71 14.55
N ALA A 317 3.69 -8.37 13.67
CA ALA A 317 4.17 -8.90 12.40
C ALA A 317 3.68 -8.10 11.18
N ASP A 318 3.06 -6.94 11.37
CA ASP A 318 2.62 -6.04 10.30
C ASP A 318 3.78 -5.31 9.59
N GLU A 319 4.95 -5.23 10.22
CA GLU A 319 6.17 -4.54 9.78
C GLU A 319 6.14 -3.02 9.95
N HIS A 320 5.07 -2.46 10.55
CA HIS A 320 4.94 -1.03 10.79
C HIS A 320 6.12 -0.48 11.61
N PRO A 321 6.77 0.62 11.17
CA PRO A 321 7.82 1.29 11.93
C PRO A 321 7.40 1.56 13.38
N ALA A 322 8.31 1.33 14.32
CA ALA A 322 8.12 1.45 15.77
C ALA A 322 7.14 0.46 16.43
N ILE A 323 6.39 -0.35 15.66
CA ILE A 323 5.43 -1.33 16.18
C ILE A 323 5.92 -2.75 15.87
N GLY A 324 6.11 -3.06 14.59
CA GLY A 324 6.52 -4.37 14.11
C GLY A 324 8.05 -4.52 13.97
N ALA A 325 8.47 -5.77 13.78
CA ALA A 325 9.82 -6.10 13.38
C ALA A 325 9.78 -6.79 12.01
N VAL A 326 10.59 -6.33 11.06
CA VAL A 326 10.56 -6.84 9.68
C VAL A 326 10.84 -8.34 9.60
N CYS A 327 11.75 -8.86 10.44
CA CYS A 327 11.99 -10.31 10.51
C CYS A 327 10.74 -11.10 10.94
N LYS A 328 10.00 -10.61 11.91
CA LYS A 328 8.78 -11.28 12.37
C LYS A 328 7.68 -11.22 11.30
N GLY A 329 7.55 -10.07 10.65
CA GLY A 329 6.62 -9.87 9.54
C GLY A 329 6.93 -10.77 8.35
N GLU A 330 8.20 -10.84 7.92
CA GLU A 330 8.64 -11.74 6.88
C GLU A 330 8.32 -13.21 7.22
N ASN A 331 8.63 -13.65 8.45
CA ASN A 331 8.33 -15.01 8.89
C ASN A 331 6.83 -15.32 8.91
N TRP A 332 6.00 -14.39 9.36
CA TRP A 332 4.54 -14.51 9.33
C TRP A 332 4.04 -14.67 7.88
N THR A 333 4.50 -13.81 6.98
CA THR A 333 4.17 -13.85 5.56
C THR A 333 4.59 -15.16 4.90
N VAL A 334 5.84 -15.61 5.15
CA VAL A 334 6.36 -16.90 4.68
C VAL A 334 5.50 -18.07 5.17
N GLY A 335 5.02 -18.01 6.43
CA GLY A 335 4.13 -19.02 6.99
C GLY A 335 2.85 -19.22 6.19
N PHE A 336 2.19 -18.13 5.80
CA PHE A 336 0.96 -18.19 5.00
C PHE A 336 1.22 -18.52 3.52
N ILE A 337 2.27 -17.96 2.92
CA ILE A 337 2.65 -18.31 1.55
C ILE A 337 2.98 -19.80 1.43
N ASN A 338 3.72 -20.37 2.38
CA ASN A 338 4.02 -21.80 2.41
C ASN A 338 2.74 -22.65 2.50
N GLN A 339 1.78 -22.27 3.33
CA GLN A 339 0.51 -23.00 3.43
C GLN A 339 -0.24 -23.00 2.09
N LEU A 340 -0.33 -21.85 1.42
CA LEU A 340 -0.96 -21.74 0.11
C LEU A 340 -0.21 -22.54 -0.96
N MET A 341 1.12 -22.40 -1.04
CA MET A 341 1.95 -23.10 -2.02
C MET A 341 1.97 -24.62 -1.84
N GLN A 342 1.86 -25.11 -0.60
CA GLN A 342 1.79 -26.55 -0.30
C GLN A 342 0.38 -27.13 -0.42
N SER A 343 -0.64 -26.29 -0.61
CA SER A 343 -2.02 -26.72 -0.77
C SER A 343 -2.37 -27.10 -2.21
N GLU A 344 -3.52 -27.72 -2.40
CA GLU A 344 -4.06 -27.99 -3.74
C GLU A 344 -4.40 -26.74 -4.55
N TYR A 345 -4.50 -25.58 -3.87
CA TYR A 345 -4.86 -24.29 -4.47
C TYR A 345 -3.72 -23.65 -5.25
N TRP A 346 -2.45 -24.00 -4.97
CA TRP A 346 -1.31 -23.36 -5.66
C TRP A 346 -1.46 -23.33 -7.17
N LYS A 347 -1.89 -24.44 -7.77
CA LYS A 347 -2.00 -24.62 -9.23
C LYS A 347 -2.84 -23.56 -9.97
N ASP A 348 -3.75 -22.87 -9.27
CA ASP A 348 -4.68 -21.90 -9.82
C ASP A 348 -4.82 -20.64 -8.92
N THR A 349 -3.74 -20.32 -8.17
CA THR A 349 -3.66 -19.17 -7.27
C THR A 349 -2.66 -18.11 -7.77
N VAL A 350 -3.03 -16.85 -7.55
CA VAL A 350 -2.11 -15.71 -7.54
C VAL A 350 -2.04 -15.17 -6.13
N ILE A 351 -0.83 -15.00 -5.62
CA ILE A 351 -0.54 -14.28 -4.37
C ILE A 351 0.10 -12.95 -4.76
N ILE A 352 -0.48 -11.85 -4.32
CA ILE A 352 0.05 -10.50 -4.49
C ILE A 352 0.48 -10.00 -3.12
N PHE A 353 1.77 -9.65 -2.97
CA PHE A 353 2.33 -9.05 -1.76
C PHE A 353 2.66 -7.60 -2.04
N THR A 354 2.25 -6.71 -1.14
CA THR A 354 2.54 -5.27 -1.22
C THR A 354 2.42 -4.59 0.14
N MET A 355 2.67 -3.28 0.17
CA MET A 355 2.51 -2.38 1.32
C MET A 355 1.32 -1.45 1.11
N ASP A 356 0.79 -0.91 2.21
CA ASP A 356 -0.33 0.02 2.23
C ASP A 356 0.07 1.45 1.86
N ASP A 357 1.20 1.93 2.42
CA ASP A 357 1.78 3.23 2.13
C ASP A 357 3.32 3.24 2.28
N PHE A 358 3.94 4.41 2.13
CA PHE A 358 5.39 4.59 2.09
C PHE A 358 6.08 4.60 3.47
N GLY A 359 5.33 4.78 4.56
CA GLY A 359 5.84 4.77 5.93
C GLY A 359 6.88 5.82 6.27
N GLY A 360 6.96 6.90 5.52
CA GLY A 360 8.00 7.93 5.71
C GLY A 360 9.38 7.54 5.17
N TRP A 361 9.54 6.37 4.54
CA TRP A 361 10.79 5.94 3.95
C TRP A 361 11.07 6.62 2.61
N TYR A 362 12.35 6.83 2.33
CA TYR A 362 12.83 7.43 1.09
C TYR A 362 12.55 6.52 -0.11
N ASP A 363 12.18 7.14 -1.23
CA ASP A 363 12.20 6.57 -2.57
C ASP A 363 12.72 7.63 -3.55
N HIS A 364 13.55 7.22 -4.50
CA HIS A 364 14.19 8.19 -5.41
C HIS A 364 13.35 8.49 -6.67
N VAL A 365 12.34 7.65 -6.98
CA VAL A 365 11.54 7.80 -8.19
C VAL A 365 10.30 8.66 -7.90
N PRO A 366 10.15 9.82 -8.58
CA PRO A 366 8.97 10.63 -8.39
C PRO A 366 7.72 9.95 -8.95
N PRO A 367 6.56 10.09 -8.27
CA PRO A 367 5.30 9.63 -8.82
C PRO A 367 5.04 10.19 -10.23
N PRO A 368 4.65 9.33 -11.20
CA PRO A 368 4.48 9.76 -12.59
C PRO A 368 3.28 10.68 -12.81
N ARG A 369 2.25 10.57 -11.95
CA ARG A 369 1.08 11.43 -11.92
C ARG A 369 1.16 12.30 -10.68
N GLN A 370 1.45 13.56 -10.88
CA GLN A 370 1.70 14.51 -9.81
C GLN A 370 0.40 14.89 -9.08
N TYR A 371 0.51 15.16 -7.79
CA TYR A 371 -0.55 15.79 -7.02
C TYR A 371 -0.83 17.19 -7.58
N GLY A 372 -2.02 17.41 -8.09
CA GLY A 372 -2.34 18.65 -8.81
C GLY A 372 -3.62 19.33 -8.37
N CYS A 373 -4.49 18.60 -7.68
CA CYS A 373 -5.78 19.13 -7.24
C CYS A 373 -6.57 19.84 -8.34
N ASP A 374 -6.44 19.38 -9.57
CA ASP A 374 -7.09 19.95 -10.75
C ASP A 374 -8.59 19.58 -10.87
N GLY A 375 -9.14 18.96 -9.83
CA GLY A 375 -10.52 18.49 -9.77
C GLY A 375 -10.79 17.17 -10.49
N ASN A 376 -9.83 16.66 -11.26
CA ASN A 376 -9.93 15.38 -11.97
C ASN A 376 -9.12 14.26 -11.29
N THR A 377 -7.96 14.62 -10.76
CA THR A 377 -7.04 13.69 -10.07
C THR A 377 -6.43 14.36 -8.85
N PRO A 378 -7.25 14.68 -7.81
CA PRO A 378 -6.75 15.45 -6.67
C PRO A 378 -5.67 14.72 -5.87
N TYR A 379 -5.62 13.38 -5.92
CA TYR A 379 -4.57 12.64 -5.23
C TYR A 379 -3.22 12.60 -5.97
N GLY A 380 -3.22 12.61 -7.31
CA GLY A 380 -2.03 12.21 -8.04
C GLY A 380 -1.72 10.71 -7.84
N LEU A 381 -0.44 10.35 -7.73
CA LEU A 381 0.05 9.09 -7.18
C LEU A 381 0.99 9.38 -6.02
N GLY A 382 1.13 8.44 -5.10
CA GLY A 382 2.09 8.45 -4.01
C GLY A 382 3.41 7.78 -4.38
N PHE A 383 4.25 7.53 -3.36
CA PHE A 383 5.55 6.90 -3.54
C PHE A 383 5.41 5.45 -4.01
N ARG A 384 6.51 4.90 -4.56
CA ARG A 384 6.55 3.50 -4.96
C ARG A 384 6.47 2.57 -3.75
N LEU A 385 5.74 1.48 -3.95
CA LEU A 385 5.60 0.40 -2.98
C LEU A 385 6.18 -0.90 -3.55
N PRO A 386 6.69 -1.81 -2.73
CA PRO A 386 7.02 -3.16 -3.17
C PRO A 386 5.81 -3.89 -3.75
N LEU A 387 6.00 -4.60 -4.86
CA LEU A 387 5.00 -5.49 -5.42
C LEU A 387 5.65 -6.81 -5.80
N ILE A 388 5.25 -7.93 -5.17
CA ILE A 388 5.66 -9.27 -5.59
C ILE A 388 4.43 -10.04 -6.03
N ILE A 389 4.44 -10.55 -7.27
CA ILE A 389 3.37 -11.36 -7.82
C ILE A 389 3.85 -12.80 -7.92
N MET A 390 3.29 -13.68 -7.09
CA MET A 390 3.65 -15.10 -7.01
C MET A 390 2.51 -15.96 -7.55
N SER A 391 2.79 -16.75 -8.56
CA SER A 391 1.82 -17.66 -9.19
C SER A 391 2.56 -18.72 -9.99
N PRO A 392 1.96 -19.89 -10.25
CA PRO A 392 2.48 -20.81 -11.25
C PRO A 392 2.70 -20.20 -12.63
N TYR A 393 1.99 -19.11 -12.91
CA TYR A 393 1.97 -18.44 -14.22
C TYR A 393 2.63 -17.05 -14.20
N ALA A 394 3.14 -16.58 -13.07
CA ALA A 394 3.95 -15.36 -13.02
C ALA A 394 5.23 -15.55 -13.82
N LYS A 395 5.70 -14.54 -14.53
CA LYS A 395 6.96 -14.63 -15.29
C LYS A 395 8.13 -14.79 -14.31
N PRO A 396 8.96 -15.86 -14.45
CA PRO A 396 10.01 -16.14 -13.48
C PRO A 396 11.16 -15.13 -13.57
N GLY A 397 11.59 -14.60 -12.42
CA GLY A 397 12.70 -13.64 -12.31
C GLY A 397 12.49 -12.36 -13.14
N PHE A 398 11.24 -11.98 -13.34
CA PHE A 398 10.88 -10.86 -14.18
C PHE A 398 10.71 -9.59 -13.36
N VAL A 399 11.37 -8.50 -13.77
CA VAL A 399 11.09 -7.16 -13.24
C VAL A 399 10.03 -6.51 -14.13
N PHE A 400 8.84 -6.35 -13.57
CA PHE A 400 7.69 -5.72 -14.21
C PHE A 400 7.80 -4.20 -14.09
N LYS A 401 8.08 -3.53 -15.20
CA LYS A 401 8.40 -2.09 -15.28
C LYS A 401 7.24 -1.23 -15.75
N GLU A 402 6.10 -1.82 -16.00
CA GLU A 402 4.92 -1.03 -16.38
C GLU A 402 4.40 -0.28 -15.16
N GLN A 403 4.05 0.99 -15.36
CA GLN A 403 3.40 1.77 -14.33
C GLN A 403 2.13 1.07 -13.86
N SER A 404 2.04 0.84 -12.58
CA SER A 404 0.90 0.25 -11.89
C SER A 404 0.70 0.92 -10.54
N GLU A 405 -0.43 0.68 -9.90
CA GLU A 405 -0.83 1.38 -8.69
C GLU A 405 -1.72 0.48 -7.82
N GLN A 406 -2.02 0.87 -6.59
CA GLN A 406 -2.88 0.06 -5.70
C GLN A 406 -4.22 -0.29 -6.36
N ALA A 407 -4.83 0.62 -7.13
CA ALA A 407 -6.05 0.37 -7.89
C ALA A 407 -5.87 -0.69 -9.01
N SER A 408 -4.63 -1.04 -9.36
CA SER A 408 -4.33 -2.15 -10.28
C SER A 408 -4.71 -3.51 -9.70
N ILE A 409 -4.74 -3.66 -8.37
CA ILE A 409 -5.14 -4.93 -7.73
C ILE A 409 -6.64 -5.19 -7.85
N PRO A 410 -7.55 -4.26 -7.50
CA PRO A 410 -8.95 -4.37 -7.90
C PRO A 410 -9.14 -4.63 -9.39
N ARG A 411 -8.43 -3.87 -10.24
CA ARG A 411 -8.50 -4.08 -11.70
C ARG A 411 -8.10 -5.48 -12.13
N PHE A 412 -7.06 -6.05 -11.55
CA PHE A 412 -6.65 -7.44 -11.80
C PHE A 412 -7.74 -8.43 -11.36
N ILE A 413 -8.34 -8.25 -10.19
CA ILE A 413 -9.43 -9.10 -9.69
C ILE A 413 -10.63 -9.05 -10.65
N GLU A 414 -11.03 -7.87 -11.10
CA GLU A 414 -12.10 -7.68 -12.09
C GLU A 414 -11.81 -8.45 -13.38
N ARG A 415 -10.58 -8.36 -13.89
CA ARG A 415 -10.16 -9.04 -15.11
C ARG A 415 -10.17 -10.55 -14.95
N VAL A 416 -9.65 -11.08 -13.83
CA VAL A 416 -9.60 -12.53 -13.56
C VAL A 416 -11.01 -13.13 -13.51
N PHE A 417 -11.93 -12.45 -12.85
CA PHE A 417 -13.30 -12.96 -12.64
C PHE A 417 -14.33 -12.45 -13.66
N ASN A 418 -13.89 -11.70 -14.68
CA ASN A 418 -14.77 -11.08 -15.67
C ASN A 418 -15.86 -10.21 -15.01
N ALA A 419 -15.51 -9.53 -13.93
CA ALA A 419 -16.37 -8.58 -13.24
C ALA A 419 -16.38 -7.22 -13.97
N PRO A 420 -17.48 -6.46 -13.92
CA PRO A 420 -17.47 -5.09 -14.37
C PRO A 420 -16.52 -4.24 -13.52
N ALA A 421 -15.95 -3.21 -14.11
CA ALA A 421 -15.07 -2.28 -13.40
C ALA A 421 -15.84 -1.48 -12.34
N LEU A 422 -15.26 -1.26 -11.16
CA LEU A 422 -15.83 -0.40 -10.10
C LEU A 422 -16.12 1.01 -10.61
N SER A 423 -15.28 1.55 -11.48
CA SER A 423 -15.46 2.85 -12.15
C SER A 423 -16.73 2.94 -12.98
N THR A 424 -17.36 1.82 -13.32
CA THR A 424 -18.70 1.83 -13.97
C THR A 424 -19.84 2.08 -12.97
N LEU A 425 -19.63 1.80 -11.69
CA LEU A 425 -20.58 2.07 -10.62
C LEU A 425 -20.32 3.45 -9.99
N ASP A 426 -19.05 3.82 -9.82
CA ASP A 426 -18.63 5.10 -9.27
C ASP A 426 -17.41 5.63 -10.05
N PRO A 427 -17.56 6.72 -10.82
CA PRO A 427 -16.46 7.32 -11.60
C PRO A 427 -15.26 7.81 -10.74
N ALA A 428 -15.39 7.87 -9.41
CA ALA A 428 -14.28 8.19 -8.51
C ALA A 428 -13.32 7.00 -8.32
N ALA A 429 -13.75 5.78 -8.61
CA ALA A 429 -12.88 4.60 -8.58
C ALA A 429 -11.86 4.66 -9.73
N GLN A 430 -10.61 4.38 -9.42
CA GLN A 430 -9.47 4.58 -10.34
C GLN A 430 -9.07 3.33 -11.12
N ASP A 431 -9.73 2.20 -10.89
CA ASP A 431 -9.52 0.93 -11.59
C ASP A 431 -9.62 1.04 -13.11
N GLY A 432 -10.52 1.91 -13.62
CA GLY A 432 -10.74 2.10 -15.06
C GLY A 432 -9.53 2.62 -15.82
N GLN A 433 -8.59 3.28 -15.16
CA GLN A 433 -7.34 3.81 -15.73
C GLN A 433 -6.08 3.06 -15.25
N ALA A 434 -6.22 2.20 -14.25
CA ALA A 434 -5.12 1.45 -13.68
C ALA A 434 -4.67 0.32 -14.60
N ASN A 435 -3.38 -0.03 -14.51
CA ASN A 435 -2.81 -1.21 -15.17
C ASN A 435 -3.48 -2.48 -14.63
N ASP A 436 -3.80 -3.45 -15.48
CA ASP A 436 -4.46 -4.69 -15.06
C ASP A 436 -3.49 -5.82 -14.66
N LEU A 437 -2.20 -5.55 -14.57
CA LEU A 437 -1.11 -6.46 -14.20
C LEU A 437 -0.97 -7.71 -15.09
N MET A 438 -1.74 -7.86 -16.16
CA MET A 438 -1.76 -9.08 -16.97
C MET A 438 -0.42 -9.36 -17.65
N ASN A 439 0.37 -8.33 -17.96
CA ASN A 439 1.70 -8.48 -18.55
C ASN A 439 2.77 -9.02 -17.57
N ALA A 440 2.44 -9.17 -16.30
CA ALA A 440 3.28 -9.86 -15.32
C ALA A 440 3.24 -11.40 -15.46
N PHE A 441 2.34 -11.91 -16.29
CA PHE A 441 2.10 -13.35 -16.44
C PHE A 441 2.44 -13.86 -17.83
N ASP A 442 2.77 -15.16 -17.89
CA ASP A 442 2.76 -15.98 -19.12
C ASP A 442 1.84 -17.19 -18.91
N TRP A 443 0.63 -17.09 -19.44
CA TRP A 443 -0.40 -18.11 -19.29
C TRP A 443 -0.09 -19.42 -20.05
N ASN A 444 0.93 -19.42 -20.91
CA ASN A 444 1.35 -20.57 -21.73
C ASN A 444 2.60 -21.27 -21.18
N GLN A 445 3.24 -20.71 -20.16
CA GLN A 445 4.42 -21.35 -19.55
C GLN A 445 4.05 -22.63 -18.79
N ALA A 446 5.05 -23.50 -18.61
CA ALA A 446 4.95 -24.59 -17.66
C ALA A 446 4.76 -23.99 -16.24
N PRO A 447 3.79 -24.48 -15.46
CA PRO A 447 3.53 -23.93 -14.13
C PRO A 447 4.78 -23.97 -13.23
N ILE A 448 5.11 -22.84 -12.60
CA ILE A 448 6.20 -22.77 -11.61
C ILE A 448 5.82 -23.61 -10.39
N PRO A 449 6.69 -24.53 -9.93
CA PRO A 449 6.43 -25.31 -8.73
C PRO A 449 6.38 -24.43 -7.48
N PRO A 450 5.81 -24.95 -6.38
CA PRO A 450 5.85 -24.27 -5.08
C PRO A 450 7.27 -23.92 -4.64
N LEU A 451 7.49 -22.70 -4.18
CA LEU A 451 8.73 -22.26 -3.54
C LEU A 451 8.49 -22.17 -2.03
N VAL A 452 8.78 -23.25 -1.33
CA VAL A 452 8.61 -23.32 0.13
C VAL A 452 9.89 -22.86 0.81
N LEU A 453 9.81 -21.78 1.58
CA LEU A 453 10.95 -21.16 2.24
C LEU A 453 10.95 -21.42 3.75
N GLN A 454 12.14 -21.43 4.34
CA GLN A 454 12.29 -21.54 5.79
C GLN A 454 12.15 -20.19 6.45
N GLN A 455 11.42 -20.14 7.57
CA GLN A 455 11.44 -18.98 8.45
C GLN A 455 12.84 -18.79 9.02
N ARG A 456 13.29 -17.54 9.14
CA ARG A 456 14.61 -17.23 9.66
C ARG A 456 14.58 -16.91 11.16
N SER A 457 15.73 -17.07 11.83
CA SER A 457 15.88 -16.58 13.20
C SER A 457 15.84 -15.06 13.22
N CYS A 458 15.00 -14.48 14.06
CA CYS A 458 14.93 -13.03 14.26
C CYS A 458 15.93 -12.60 15.35
N PRO A 459 16.48 -11.37 15.24
CA PRO A 459 17.37 -10.78 16.24
C PRO A 459 16.75 -10.70 17.63
#